data_60a5149e9d8d7c49415cd56b65142140
#
_entry.id   60a5149e9d8d7c49415cd56b65142140
#
_cell.length_a   1.000
_cell.length_b   1.000
_cell.length_c   1.000
_cell.angle_alpha   90.00
_cell.angle_beta   90.00
_cell.angle_gamma   90.00
#
_symmetry.space_group_name_H-M   'P 1'
#
loop_
_entity.id
_entity.type
_entity.pdbx_description
1 polymer ?
#
loop_
_entity_poly.entity_id
_entity_poly.type
_entity_poly.pdbx_seq_one_letter_code
_entity_poly.pdbx_strand_id
1 'polypeptide(L)'
;MVEVRGGWWRLAAIVVLAAGCARRPAPPLAGPSSAPVLETPARVSLIAAPVESDWKGLGDEATALLSQYLRINTTNPPGNEIAAARWLAEVLRREGIEARIFEPAPGKANLYARLAGDGSARPIVLLNHMDVVLASPEFWTVDPFAGLVKDGYVWGRGALDMKGEGIAQLMTMLILKRANVPLKRDIIFLATADEEIGAGVGAAWIAEQQPDLVRAAEFLLNEGGLTRAKTGGQGAVEFYGVGTTEKSPFWLDVTARGTAGHGSRPTADNPVHRLIRALNRVSEWKTPLIVTPAVERSFRDLATIERDTTVRRWLSDIRAAVRDSAAVRGLTSDLTYNALLRNTISITGLKGSNKTNVIPPVATAVIDVRLLPGQDPAAFLAEIVRVIGDTAVTVKPQGPNWSATESSTETEMFRAITAVARRQHPQALVTTLMLAGFTDSHYFRRMGIASYGLGPFPLTQADSRGVHGNDERLSVDALRAGVRFYFEVVSRVAAK
;
A
#
# COMPACT_ATOMS: atom_id res chain seq x y z
N MET A 1 59.06 -11.39 16.28
CA MET A 1 58.94 -12.80 16.69
C MET A 1 57.47 -13.08 16.93
N VAL A 2 56.88 -13.79 16.05
CA VAL A 2 55.94 -14.89 16.16
C VAL A 2 55.37 -15.21 14.79
N GLU A 3 55.50 -16.42 14.47
CA GLU A 3 55.47 -17.18 13.25
C GLU A 3 54.23 -17.10 12.37
N VAL A 4 54.51 -17.13 11.06
CA VAL A 4 53.60 -17.46 9.95
C VAL A 4 53.72 -18.97 9.70
N ARG A 5 52.60 -19.68 9.71
CA ARG A 5 52.43 -21.02 9.03
C ARG A 5 51.14 -20.89 8.26
N GLY A 6 51.01 -21.04 6.93
CA GLY A 6 51.66 -21.94 5.97
C GLY A 6 50.75 -23.14 5.74
N GLY A 7 49.99 -23.25 4.65
CA GLY A 7 49.33 -24.53 4.37
C GLY A 7 48.23 -24.46 3.28
N TRP A 8 48.64 -24.65 2.03
CA TRP A 8 48.32 -25.71 1.05
C TRP A 8 47.06 -25.46 0.17
N TRP A 9 47.42 -25.13 -1.05
CA TRP A 9 46.58 -25.20 -2.28
C TRP A 9 46.29 -26.70 -2.58
N ARG A 10 45.03 -27.03 -2.91
CA ARG A 10 44.69 -28.18 -3.75
C ARG A 10 43.81 -27.76 -4.89
N LEU A 11 44.37 -27.83 -6.10
CA LEU A 11 43.71 -27.83 -7.40
C LEU A 11 42.79 -29.08 -7.46
N ALA A 12 41.51 -28.88 -7.76
CA ALA A 12 40.65 -29.94 -8.26
C ALA A 12 40.30 -29.61 -9.73
N ALA A 13 40.77 -30.45 -10.61
CA ALA A 13 40.45 -30.39 -12.04
C ALA A 13 38.98 -30.76 -12.25
N ILE A 14 38.24 -29.88 -12.91
CA ILE A 14 36.88 -30.15 -13.39
C ILE A 14 36.96 -30.65 -14.80
N VAL A 15 36.65 -31.94 -15.00
CA VAL A 15 36.44 -32.58 -16.30
C VAL A 15 35.12 -32.06 -16.87
N VAL A 16 35.17 -31.35 -17.99
CA VAL A 16 33.98 -30.95 -18.76
C VAL A 16 33.56 -32.13 -19.63
N LEU A 17 32.49 -32.79 -19.22
CA LEU A 17 31.75 -33.72 -20.08
C LEU A 17 30.71 -32.91 -20.90
N ALA A 18 30.96 -32.80 -22.20
CA ALA A 18 29.99 -32.30 -23.14
C ALA A 18 28.86 -33.31 -23.33
N ALA A 19 27.71 -33.05 -22.70
CA ALA A 19 26.47 -33.78 -22.99
C ALA A 19 25.65 -32.96 -23.99
N GLY A 20 25.40 -33.57 -25.17
CA GLY A 20 24.63 -32.98 -26.27
C GLY A 20 23.21 -32.62 -25.86
N CYS A 21 22.81 -31.40 -26.13
CA CYS A 21 21.45 -30.92 -26.01
C CYS A 21 20.56 -31.54 -27.09
N ALA A 22 19.88 -32.64 -26.77
CA ALA A 22 18.70 -33.04 -27.49
C ALA A 22 17.55 -32.12 -27.09
N ARG A 23 17.10 -31.26 -28.00
CA ARG A 23 15.88 -30.44 -27.81
C ARG A 23 14.67 -31.37 -27.66
N ARG A 24 14.09 -31.41 -26.47
CA ARG A 24 12.72 -31.93 -26.27
C ARG A 24 11.75 -30.95 -26.93
N PRO A 25 10.76 -31.44 -27.69
CA PRO A 25 9.67 -30.58 -28.16
C PRO A 25 8.88 -30.03 -26.98
N ALA A 26 8.52 -28.75 -27.04
CA ALA A 26 7.65 -28.11 -26.09
C ALA A 26 6.30 -28.85 -26.01
N PRO A 27 5.70 -29.02 -24.84
CA PRO A 27 4.36 -29.55 -24.73
C PRO A 27 3.38 -28.60 -25.45
N PRO A 28 2.30 -29.13 -26.06
CA PRO A 28 1.30 -28.30 -26.74
C PRO A 28 0.69 -27.34 -25.70
N LEU A 29 0.49 -26.07 -26.12
CA LEU A 29 -0.22 -25.07 -25.37
C LEU A 29 -1.59 -25.65 -24.97
N ALA A 30 -1.84 -25.73 -23.67
CA ALA A 30 -3.15 -26.10 -23.15
C ALA A 30 -4.19 -25.11 -23.72
N GLY A 31 -5.23 -25.63 -24.31
CA GLY A 31 -6.38 -24.87 -24.78
C GLY A 31 -6.97 -23.99 -23.67
N PRO A 32 -7.81 -23.02 -24.01
CA PRO A 32 -8.33 -22.07 -23.03
C PRO A 32 -8.99 -22.84 -21.89
N SER A 33 -8.38 -22.71 -20.69
CA SER A 33 -8.94 -23.23 -19.45
C SER A 33 -10.35 -22.68 -19.30
N SER A 34 -11.35 -23.55 -19.23
CA SER A 34 -12.71 -23.19 -18.88
C SER A 34 -12.67 -22.34 -17.60
N ALA A 35 -13.30 -21.18 -17.64
CA ALA A 35 -13.44 -20.31 -16.47
C ALA A 35 -13.87 -21.15 -15.26
N PRO A 36 -13.26 -20.96 -14.07
CA PRO A 36 -13.64 -21.72 -12.90
C PRO A 36 -15.14 -21.53 -12.65
N VAL A 37 -15.87 -22.65 -12.58
CA VAL A 37 -17.28 -22.65 -12.18
C VAL A 37 -17.31 -22.15 -10.74
N LEU A 38 -17.87 -20.96 -10.54
CA LEU A 38 -18.07 -20.37 -9.23
C LEU A 38 -19.03 -21.25 -8.44
N GLU A 39 -18.51 -22.07 -7.54
CA GLU A 39 -19.35 -22.75 -6.56
C GLU A 39 -20.06 -21.68 -5.73
N THR A 40 -21.39 -21.74 -5.72
CA THR A 40 -22.23 -20.80 -4.98
C THR A 40 -22.05 -21.09 -3.49
N PRO A 41 -21.56 -20.12 -2.67
CA PRO A 41 -21.62 -20.29 -1.23
C PRO A 41 -23.08 -20.43 -0.79
N ALA A 42 -23.34 -21.31 0.17
CA ALA A 42 -24.66 -21.48 0.73
C ALA A 42 -25.21 -20.11 1.20
N ARG A 43 -26.42 -19.76 0.76
CA ARG A 43 -27.08 -18.51 1.18
C ARG A 43 -27.30 -18.55 2.68
N VAL A 44 -26.68 -17.66 3.42
CA VAL A 44 -27.07 -17.37 4.79
C VAL A 44 -28.29 -16.46 4.72
N SER A 45 -29.42 -16.93 5.21
CA SER A 45 -30.65 -16.14 5.26
C SER A 45 -30.55 -15.14 6.42
N LEU A 46 -30.27 -13.86 6.11
CA LEU A 46 -30.22 -12.81 7.09
C LEU A 46 -31.62 -12.20 7.31
N ILE A 47 -32.11 -12.25 8.52
CA ILE A 47 -33.34 -11.60 8.97
C ILE A 47 -32.92 -10.49 9.93
N ALA A 48 -33.23 -9.21 9.60
CA ALA A 48 -32.95 -8.00 10.37
C ALA A 48 -31.45 -7.67 10.57
N ALA A 49 -31.13 -6.48 11.13
CA ALA A 49 -29.75 -6.10 11.44
C ALA A 49 -29.02 -7.26 12.15
N PRO A 50 -27.77 -7.59 11.76
CA PRO A 50 -27.14 -8.82 12.20
C PRO A 50 -27.14 -8.92 13.71
N VAL A 51 -27.82 -9.94 14.22
CA VAL A 51 -27.79 -10.31 15.64
C VAL A 51 -26.36 -10.78 15.92
N GLU A 52 -25.85 -10.56 17.13
CA GLU A 52 -24.50 -10.96 17.56
C GLU A 52 -24.11 -12.40 17.18
N SER A 53 -25.11 -13.29 17.05
CA SER A 53 -24.96 -14.70 16.72
C SER A 53 -24.55 -15.02 15.26
N ASP A 54 -24.65 -14.05 14.33
CA ASP A 54 -24.49 -14.33 12.89
C ASP A 54 -23.11 -13.92 12.30
N TRP A 55 -22.27 -13.25 13.08
CA TRP A 55 -20.96 -12.82 12.63
C TRP A 55 -20.03 -13.98 12.22
N LYS A 56 -20.27 -15.18 12.76
CA LYS A 56 -19.52 -16.36 12.34
C LYS A 56 -19.86 -16.73 10.89
N GLY A 57 -21.13 -16.83 10.53
CA GLY A 57 -21.59 -17.16 9.18
C GLY A 57 -21.11 -16.10 8.15
N LEU A 58 -21.23 -14.83 8.49
CA LEU A 58 -20.71 -13.73 7.65
C LEU A 58 -19.18 -13.78 7.46
N GLY A 59 -18.44 -14.16 8.50
CA GLY A 59 -17.00 -14.36 8.41
C GLY A 59 -16.62 -15.60 7.57
N ASP A 60 -17.40 -16.66 7.65
CA ASP A 60 -17.20 -17.86 6.82
C ASP A 60 -17.47 -17.54 5.34
N GLU A 61 -18.52 -16.73 5.03
CA GLU A 61 -18.80 -16.23 3.68
C GLU A 61 -17.66 -15.32 3.18
N ALA A 62 -17.20 -14.36 4.00
CA ALA A 62 -16.08 -13.51 3.65
C ALA A 62 -14.80 -14.30 3.37
N THR A 63 -14.56 -15.37 4.14
CA THR A 63 -13.43 -16.29 3.95
C THR A 63 -13.52 -16.99 2.59
N ALA A 64 -14.70 -17.50 2.23
CA ALA A 64 -14.93 -18.14 0.94
C ALA A 64 -14.77 -17.16 -0.23
N LEU A 65 -15.29 -15.94 -0.10
CA LEU A 65 -15.13 -14.88 -1.11
C LEU A 65 -13.66 -14.46 -1.26
N LEU A 66 -12.94 -14.25 -0.16
CA LEU A 66 -11.52 -13.92 -0.23
C LEU A 66 -10.71 -15.03 -0.89
N SER A 67 -10.94 -16.30 -0.52
CA SER A 67 -10.30 -17.45 -1.15
C SER A 67 -10.52 -17.47 -2.67
N GLN A 68 -11.73 -17.20 -3.14
CA GLN A 68 -12.04 -17.14 -4.57
C GLN A 68 -11.35 -15.93 -5.24
N TYR A 69 -11.36 -14.77 -4.57
CA TYR A 69 -10.76 -13.54 -5.11
C TYR A 69 -9.25 -13.65 -5.26
N LEU A 70 -8.56 -14.29 -4.32
CA LEU A 70 -7.11 -14.51 -4.38
C LEU A 70 -6.69 -15.43 -5.53
N ARG A 71 -7.58 -16.30 -6.03
CA ARG A 71 -7.32 -17.16 -7.21
C ARG A 71 -7.27 -16.36 -8.51
N ILE A 72 -7.78 -15.15 -8.53
CA ILE A 72 -7.69 -14.26 -9.69
C ILE A 72 -6.33 -13.54 -9.61
N ASN A 73 -5.39 -14.00 -10.43
CA ASN A 73 -4.08 -13.35 -10.51
C ASN A 73 -4.18 -12.00 -11.22
N THR A 74 -3.98 -10.95 -10.45
CA THR A 74 -3.97 -9.54 -10.89
C THR A 74 -2.60 -8.91 -10.66
N THR A 75 -1.53 -9.70 -10.77
CA THR A 75 -0.16 -9.20 -10.65
C THR A 75 0.09 -8.07 -11.64
N ASN A 76 0.57 -6.95 -11.14
CA ASN A 76 0.80 -5.75 -11.92
C ASN A 76 2.29 -5.33 -11.84
N PRO A 77 3.01 -5.18 -12.98
CA PRO A 77 2.58 -5.42 -14.34
C PRO A 77 2.45 -6.93 -14.69
N PRO A 78 1.67 -7.32 -15.74
CA PRO A 78 0.94 -6.46 -16.66
C PRO A 78 -0.44 -6.00 -16.16
N GLY A 79 -0.98 -6.58 -15.09
CA GLY A 79 -2.34 -6.41 -14.61
C GLY A 79 -3.33 -7.39 -15.29
N ASN A 80 -4.46 -7.63 -14.64
CA ASN A 80 -5.61 -8.40 -15.14
C ASN A 80 -6.84 -8.04 -14.31
N GLU A 81 -6.96 -6.77 -13.97
CA GLU A 81 -8.01 -6.27 -13.08
C GLU A 81 -9.40 -6.44 -13.70
N ILE A 82 -9.49 -6.54 -15.03
CA ILE A 82 -10.77 -6.84 -15.73
C ILE A 82 -11.37 -8.17 -15.28
N ALA A 83 -10.55 -9.19 -14.98
CA ALA A 83 -11.05 -10.47 -14.47
C ALA A 83 -11.59 -10.32 -13.04
N ALA A 84 -10.89 -9.56 -12.20
CA ALA A 84 -11.31 -9.23 -10.84
C ALA A 84 -12.59 -8.39 -10.84
N ALA A 85 -12.66 -7.35 -11.67
CA ALA A 85 -13.83 -6.50 -11.82
C ALA A 85 -15.08 -7.27 -12.26
N ARG A 86 -14.94 -8.20 -13.22
CA ARG A 86 -16.03 -9.07 -13.66
C ARG A 86 -16.51 -10.00 -12.55
N TRP A 87 -15.60 -10.57 -11.78
CA TRP A 87 -15.95 -11.42 -10.64
C TRP A 87 -16.69 -10.65 -9.56
N LEU A 88 -16.19 -9.46 -9.17
CA LEU A 88 -16.85 -8.58 -8.20
C LEU A 88 -18.23 -8.13 -8.69
N ALA A 89 -18.37 -7.76 -9.97
CA ALA A 89 -19.63 -7.38 -10.58
C ALA A 89 -20.65 -8.53 -10.52
N GLU A 90 -20.22 -9.77 -10.75
CA GLU A 90 -21.10 -10.94 -10.67
C GLU A 90 -21.56 -11.21 -9.23
N VAL A 91 -20.68 -11.04 -8.23
CA VAL A 91 -21.06 -11.13 -6.80
C VAL A 91 -22.13 -10.10 -6.46
N LEU A 92 -21.90 -8.83 -6.84
CA LEU A 92 -22.85 -7.73 -6.60
C LEU A 92 -24.18 -7.95 -7.33
N ARG A 93 -24.14 -8.39 -8.58
CA ARG A 93 -25.34 -8.66 -9.39
C ARG A 93 -26.25 -9.72 -8.77
N ARG A 94 -25.68 -10.77 -8.18
CA ARG A 94 -26.45 -11.82 -7.47
C ARG A 94 -27.24 -11.27 -6.28
N GLU A 95 -26.78 -10.18 -5.69
CA GLU A 95 -27.45 -9.47 -4.60
C GLU A 95 -28.35 -8.33 -5.09
N GLY A 96 -28.53 -8.20 -6.42
CA GLY A 96 -29.34 -7.13 -7.01
C GLY A 96 -28.74 -5.75 -6.86
N ILE A 97 -27.39 -5.66 -6.86
CA ILE A 97 -26.63 -4.42 -6.89
C ILE A 97 -26.00 -4.29 -8.27
N GLU A 98 -26.36 -3.23 -9.00
CA GLU A 98 -25.77 -2.96 -10.31
C GLU A 98 -24.34 -2.48 -10.17
N ALA A 99 -23.45 -2.99 -11.05
CA ALA A 99 -22.08 -2.60 -11.15
C ALA A 99 -21.73 -2.18 -12.59
N ARG A 100 -20.92 -1.15 -12.70
CA ARG A 100 -20.35 -0.66 -13.97
C ARG A 100 -18.87 -0.92 -13.99
N ILE A 101 -18.37 -1.41 -15.12
CA ILE A 101 -16.93 -1.65 -15.34
C ILE A 101 -16.44 -0.65 -16.37
N PHE A 102 -15.33 0.00 -16.08
CA PHE A 102 -14.61 0.90 -16.97
C PHE A 102 -13.24 0.27 -17.26
N GLU A 103 -12.88 0.11 -18.52
CA GLU A 103 -11.62 -0.47 -18.96
C GLU A 103 -10.81 0.58 -19.73
N PRO A 104 -10.08 1.49 -19.02
CA PRO A 104 -9.31 2.56 -19.68
C PRO A 104 -8.10 2.07 -20.44
N ALA A 105 -7.59 0.88 -20.15
CA ALA A 105 -6.54 0.21 -20.90
C ALA A 105 -6.81 -1.31 -20.96
N PRO A 106 -6.34 -2.02 -22.00
CA PRO A 106 -6.59 -3.45 -22.14
C PRO A 106 -6.19 -4.25 -20.91
N GLY A 107 -7.14 -5.01 -20.33
CA GLY A 107 -6.94 -5.82 -19.14
C GLY A 107 -7.01 -5.04 -17.81
N LYS A 108 -6.94 -3.72 -17.83
CA LYS A 108 -6.97 -2.85 -16.65
C LYS A 108 -8.33 -2.19 -16.51
N ALA A 109 -9.02 -2.49 -15.44
CA ALA A 109 -10.40 -2.06 -15.26
C ALA A 109 -10.68 -1.54 -13.86
N ASN A 110 -11.61 -0.61 -13.77
CA ASN A 110 -12.19 -0.09 -12.54
C ASN A 110 -13.64 -0.54 -12.44
N LEU A 111 -14.09 -0.89 -11.24
CA LEU A 111 -15.48 -1.25 -10.97
C LEU A 111 -16.12 -0.22 -10.06
N TYR A 112 -17.30 0.25 -10.43
CA TYR A 112 -18.14 1.13 -9.65
C TYR A 112 -19.48 0.45 -9.38
N ALA A 113 -19.92 0.42 -8.12
CA ALA A 113 -21.25 0.00 -7.73
C ALA A 113 -21.82 0.96 -6.68
N ARG A 114 -23.15 1.10 -6.63
CA ARG A 114 -23.83 2.03 -5.72
C ARG A 114 -25.00 1.35 -5.04
N LEU A 115 -25.04 1.44 -3.71
CA LEU A 115 -26.22 1.16 -2.90
C LEU A 115 -26.87 2.50 -2.54
N ALA A 116 -28.05 2.74 -3.08
CA ALA A 116 -28.72 4.03 -2.93
C ALA A 116 -29.26 4.25 -1.53
N GLY A 117 -29.02 5.44 -0.99
CA GLY A 117 -29.73 6.02 0.14
C GLY A 117 -30.84 6.96 -0.31
N ASP A 118 -31.43 7.72 0.61
CA ASP A 118 -32.46 8.71 0.29
C ASP A 118 -31.87 10.08 -0.14
N GLY A 119 -30.55 10.21 -0.11
CA GLY A 119 -29.85 11.44 -0.52
C GLY A 119 -29.91 12.58 0.49
N SER A 120 -30.39 12.35 1.72
CA SER A 120 -30.42 13.39 2.76
C SER A 120 -29.03 13.73 3.33
N ALA A 121 -28.03 12.91 3.03
CA ALA A 121 -26.63 13.17 3.33
C ALA A 121 -25.72 12.73 2.17
N ARG A 122 -24.52 13.32 2.09
CA ARG A 122 -23.55 13.06 1.02
C ARG A 122 -23.01 11.64 1.05
N PRO A 123 -22.65 11.04 -0.11
CA PRO A 123 -22.19 9.65 -0.22
C PRO A 123 -20.92 9.32 0.58
N ILE A 124 -20.73 8.01 0.82
CA ILE A 124 -19.49 7.40 1.32
C ILE A 124 -18.91 6.54 0.20
N VAL A 125 -17.61 6.66 -0.06
CA VAL A 125 -16.87 5.78 -0.97
C VAL A 125 -16.10 4.73 -0.17
N LEU A 126 -16.27 3.47 -0.52
CA LEU A 126 -15.45 2.34 -0.09
C LEU A 126 -14.49 2.05 -1.24
N LEU A 127 -13.25 2.50 -1.11
CA LEU A 127 -12.22 2.39 -2.13
C LEU A 127 -11.30 1.21 -1.84
N ASN A 128 -10.99 0.43 -2.87
CA ASN A 128 -9.97 -0.60 -2.80
C ASN A 128 -9.33 -0.80 -4.17
N HIS A 129 -8.08 -1.24 -4.21
CA HIS A 129 -7.43 -1.65 -5.45
C HIS A 129 -7.50 -3.17 -5.66
N MET A 130 -7.51 -3.58 -6.93
CA MET A 130 -7.63 -4.99 -7.33
C MET A 130 -6.31 -5.61 -7.72
N ASP A 131 -5.34 -4.80 -8.13
CA ASP A 131 -4.01 -5.28 -8.50
C ASP A 131 -3.18 -5.67 -7.27
N VAL A 132 -2.12 -6.43 -7.52
CA VAL A 132 -1.21 -6.91 -6.49
C VAL A 132 0.21 -6.90 -7.02
N VAL A 133 1.20 -6.73 -6.15
CA VAL A 133 2.62 -6.83 -6.51
C VAL A 133 3.00 -8.24 -6.93
N LEU A 134 4.15 -8.36 -7.61
CA LEU A 134 4.71 -9.63 -8.05
C LEU A 134 4.89 -10.60 -6.89
N ALA A 135 4.55 -11.85 -7.12
CA ALA A 135 4.88 -12.98 -6.26
C ALA A 135 5.75 -13.97 -7.03
N SER A 136 6.87 -14.36 -6.43
CA SER A 136 7.78 -15.39 -6.97
C SER A 136 7.50 -16.72 -6.27
N PRO A 137 6.75 -17.65 -6.90
CA PRO A 137 6.24 -18.86 -6.23
C PRO A 137 7.33 -19.74 -5.60
N GLU A 138 8.55 -19.68 -6.11
CA GLU A 138 9.70 -20.44 -5.59
C GLU A 138 10.12 -20.03 -4.17
N PHE A 139 9.66 -18.88 -3.68
CA PHE A 139 9.91 -18.39 -2.31
C PHE A 139 8.70 -18.52 -1.40
N TRP A 140 7.59 -19.12 -1.87
CA TRP A 140 6.38 -19.29 -1.10
C TRP A 140 6.23 -20.74 -0.65
N THR A 141 5.68 -20.94 0.56
CA THR A 141 5.37 -22.28 1.08
C THR A 141 4.10 -22.88 0.48
N VAL A 142 3.25 -22.03 -0.13
CA VAL A 142 2.04 -22.41 -0.86
C VAL A 142 1.98 -21.62 -2.17
N ASP A 143 1.20 -22.05 -3.14
CA ASP A 143 0.96 -21.25 -4.36
C ASP A 143 0.31 -19.92 -3.96
N PRO A 144 0.91 -18.74 -4.30
CA PRO A 144 0.40 -17.42 -3.93
C PRO A 144 -0.98 -17.10 -4.51
N PHE A 145 -1.45 -17.84 -5.51
CA PHE A 145 -2.75 -17.68 -6.14
C PHE A 145 -3.69 -18.87 -5.96
N ALA A 146 -3.41 -19.78 -5.02
CA ALA A 146 -4.31 -20.87 -4.70
C ALA A 146 -5.52 -20.43 -3.86
N GLY A 147 -5.44 -19.31 -3.16
CA GLY A 147 -6.48 -18.88 -2.21
C GLY A 147 -6.72 -19.93 -1.12
N LEU A 148 -5.65 -20.57 -0.64
CA LEU A 148 -5.71 -21.71 0.27
C LEU A 148 -6.20 -21.27 1.64
N VAL A 149 -7.24 -21.95 2.16
CA VAL A 149 -7.67 -21.81 3.55
C VAL A 149 -7.07 -22.95 4.36
N LYS A 150 -6.11 -22.63 5.24
CA LYS A 150 -5.37 -23.61 6.01
C LYS A 150 -4.88 -23.01 7.34
N ASP A 151 -4.91 -23.80 8.40
CA ASP A 151 -4.39 -23.46 9.73
C ASP A 151 -4.96 -22.15 10.31
N GLY A 152 -6.25 -21.84 10.00
CA GLY A 152 -6.93 -20.63 10.46
C GLY A 152 -6.61 -19.36 9.65
N TYR A 153 -5.94 -19.51 8.50
CA TYR A 153 -5.57 -18.40 7.61
C TYR A 153 -6.09 -18.62 6.18
N VAL A 154 -6.35 -17.51 5.49
CA VAL A 154 -6.49 -17.46 4.03
C VAL A 154 -5.14 -17.00 3.47
N TRP A 155 -4.48 -17.86 2.72
CA TRP A 155 -3.16 -17.62 2.15
C TRP A 155 -3.26 -17.15 0.70
N GLY A 156 -2.50 -16.12 0.39
CA GLY A 156 -2.35 -15.66 -1.00
C GLY A 156 -1.87 -14.23 -1.10
N ARG A 157 -1.27 -13.88 -2.23
CA ARG A 157 -0.88 -12.52 -2.58
C ARG A 157 -2.13 -11.65 -2.68
N GLY A 158 -2.14 -10.52 -1.97
CA GLY A 158 -3.30 -9.63 -1.86
C GLY A 158 -4.21 -9.93 -0.67
N ALA A 159 -3.89 -10.94 0.17
CA ALA A 159 -4.71 -11.24 1.34
C ALA A 159 -4.74 -10.07 2.35
N LEU A 160 -3.64 -9.33 2.47
CA LEU A 160 -3.52 -8.12 3.29
C LEU A 160 -3.59 -6.86 2.45
N ASP A 161 -2.97 -6.85 1.26
CA ASP A 161 -2.77 -5.70 0.40
C ASP A 161 -3.33 -5.98 -1.01
N MET A 162 -4.62 -5.50 -1.33
CA MET A 162 -5.63 -5.16 -0.30
C MET A 162 -6.96 -5.89 -0.57
N LYS A 163 -6.93 -7.07 -1.25
CA LYS A 163 -8.15 -7.84 -1.55
C LYS A 163 -8.93 -8.24 -0.30
N GLY A 164 -8.24 -8.50 0.83
CA GLY A 164 -8.88 -8.77 2.11
C GLY A 164 -9.76 -7.61 2.57
N GLU A 165 -9.23 -6.38 2.50
CA GLU A 165 -10.00 -5.18 2.84
C GLU A 165 -11.11 -4.93 1.82
N GLY A 166 -10.85 -5.15 0.52
CA GLY A 166 -11.87 -5.12 -0.53
C GLY A 166 -13.05 -6.06 -0.23
N ILE A 167 -12.79 -7.26 0.30
CA ILE A 167 -13.84 -8.19 0.74
C ILE A 167 -14.58 -7.67 1.96
N ALA A 168 -13.91 -7.05 2.94
CA ALA A 168 -14.59 -6.45 4.10
C ALA A 168 -15.52 -5.31 3.68
N GLN A 169 -15.12 -4.49 2.71
CA GLN A 169 -15.93 -3.44 2.11
C GLN A 169 -17.11 -4.02 1.31
N LEU A 170 -16.87 -5.04 0.48
CA LEU A 170 -17.91 -5.75 -0.26
C LEU A 170 -18.96 -6.34 0.69
N MET A 171 -18.54 -7.09 1.70
CA MET A 171 -19.43 -7.66 2.70
C MET A 171 -20.27 -6.60 3.40
N THR A 172 -19.70 -5.41 3.66
CA THR A 172 -20.46 -4.29 4.22
C THR A 172 -21.63 -3.91 3.31
N MET A 173 -21.42 -3.79 1.99
CA MET A 173 -22.51 -3.52 1.05
C MET A 173 -23.55 -4.64 1.02
N LEU A 174 -23.09 -5.90 0.97
CA LEU A 174 -23.99 -7.06 0.93
C LEU A 174 -24.86 -7.14 2.19
N ILE A 175 -24.30 -6.94 3.38
CA ILE A 175 -25.02 -6.98 4.64
C ILE A 175 -26.05 -5.84 4.70
N LEU A 176 -25.66 -4.60 4.33
CA LEU A 176 -26.60 -3.47 4.29
C LEU A 176 -27.76 -3.72 3.32
N LYS A 177 -27.49 -4.28 2.15
CA LYS A 177 -28.51 -4.62 1.14
C LYS A 177 -29.45 -5.70 1.63
N ARG A 178 -28.93 -6.81 2.14
CA ARG A 178 -29.71 -7.97 2.62
C ARG A 178 -30.58 -7.60 3.81
N ALA A 179 -30.04 -6.81 4.72
CA ALA A 179 -30.79 -6.34 5.91
C ALA A 179 -31.77 -5.20 5.56
N ASN A 180 -31.81 -4.74 4.31
CA ASN A 180 -32.63 -3.62 3.86
C ASN A 180 -32.54 -2.40 4.79
N VAL A 181 -31.30 -2.05 5.20
CA VAL A 181 -31.05 -0.94 6.13
C VAL A 181 -31.46 0.37 5.47
N PRO A 182 -32.34 1.19 6.12
CA PRO A 182 -32.67 2.52 5.60
C PRO A 182 -31.44 3.43 5.64
N LEU A 183 -30.97 3.86 4.47
CA LEU A 183 -29.76 4.67 4.35
C LEU A 183 -30.10 6.13 4.06
N LYS A 184 -29.43 7.05 4.78
CA LYS A 184 -29.45 8.51 4.49
C LYS A 184 -28.41 8.93 3.47
N ARG A 185 -27.41 8.04 3.19
CA ARG A 185 -26.30 8.26 2.28
C ARG A 185 -26.21 7.13 1.27
N ASP A 186 -25.79 7.43 0.05
CA ASP A 186 -25.34 6.39 -0.86
C ASP A 186 -24.04 5.77 -0.36
N ILE A 187 -23.89 4.47 -0.56
CA ILE A 187 -22.64 3.76 -0.40
C ILE A 187 -22.11 3.40 -1.78
N ILE A 188 -20.94 3.91 -2.10
CA ILE A 188 -20.25 3.65 -3.37
C ILE A 188 -19.13 2.64 -3.10
N PHE A 189 -19.12 1.52 -3.81
CA PHE A 189 -18.01 0.59 -3.85
C PHE A 189 -17.21 0.88 -5.11
N LEU A 190 -15.95 1.24 -4.95
CA LEU A 190 -15.04 1.59 -6.02
C LEU A 190 -13.78 0.71 -5.92
N ALA A 191 -13.66 -0.25 -6.84
CA ALA A 191 -12.48 -1.10 -6.96
C ALA A 191 -11.65 -0.64 -8.16
N THR A 192 -10.40 -0.23 -7.90
CA THR A 192 -9.51 0.42 -8.87
C THR A 192 -8.42 -0.52 -9.36
N ALA A 193 -7.81 -0.16 -10.49
CA ALA A 193 -6.61 -0.79 -11.04
C ALA A 193 -5.37 0.06 -10.71
N ASP A 194 -4.18 -0.51 -10.91
CA ASP A 194 -2.90 0.20 -11.04
C ASP A 194 -2.38 0.91 -9.78
N GLU A 195 -2.90 0.66 -8.60
CA GLU A 195 -2.39 1.30 -7.38
C GLU A 195 -0.90 1.03 -7.20
N GLU A 196 -0.50 -0.23 -7.34
CA GLU A 196 0.85 -0.76 -7.10
C GLU A 196 1.93 -0.21 -8.07
N ILE A 197 1.50 0.46 -9.13
CA ILE A 197 2.41 1.08 -10.11
C ILE A 197 2.12 2.57 -10.38
N GLY A 198 1.30 3.22 -9.54
CA GLY A 198 1.05 4.67 -9.58
C GLY A 198 -0.33 5.09 -10.03
N ALA A 199 -1.32 4.19 -10.03
CA ALA A 199 -2.76 4.47 -10.22
C ALA A 199 -3.16 5.18 -11.54
N GLY A 200 -2.32 5.15 -12.56
CA GLY A 200 -2.50 5.97 -13.78
C GLY A 200 -3.80 5.70 -14.53
N VAL A 201 -4.28 4.45 -14.56
CA VAL A 201 -5.58 4.07 -15.16
C VAL A 201 -6.60 3.66 -14.09
N GLY A 202 -6.24 3.76 -12.80
CA GLY A 202 -7.07 3.47 -11.64
C GLY A 202 -7.67 4.74 -11.03
N ALA A 203 -7.32 5.02 -9.77
CA ALA A 203 -7.87 6.13 -9.01
C ALA A 203 -7.59 7.49 -9.62
N ALA A 204 -6.41 7.71 -10.21
CA ALA A 204 -6.11 8.94 -10.94
C ALA A 204 -7.07 9.14 -12.11
N TRP A 205 -7.29 8.10 -12.92
CA TRP A 205 -8.22 8.14 -14.04
C TRP A 205 -9.66 8.41 -13.58
N ILE A 206 -10.11 7.78 -12.49
CA ILE A 206 -11.45 8.05 -11.92
C ILE A 206 -11.55 9.52 -11.51
N ALA A 207 -10.56 10.05 -10.79
CA ALA A 207 -10.57 11.42 -10.30
C ALA A 207 -10.55 12.47 -11.44
N GLU A 208 -9.89 12.16 -12.56
CA GLU A 208 -9.71 13.09 -13.68
C GLU A 208 -10.75 12.93 -14.79
N GLN A 209 -11.08 11.68 -15.16
CA GLN A 209 -11.93 11.37 -16.31
C GLN A 209 -13.37 11.00 -15.94
N GLN A 210 -13.61 10.57 -14.69
CA GLN A 210 -14.92 10.17 -14.19
C GLN A 210 -15.26 10.82 -12.82
N PRO A 211 -14.91 12.09 -12.58
CA PRO A 211 -15.07 12.73 -11.26
C PRO A 211 -16.51 12.73 -10.76
N ASP A 212 -17.50 12.73 -11.66
CA ASP A 212 -18.93 12.75 -11.32
C ASP A 212 -19.36 11.49 -10.54
N LEU A 213 -18.64 10.39 -10.66
CA LEU A 213 -18.92 9.17 -9.90
C LEU A 213 -18.73 9.36 -8.38
N VAL A 214 -17.85 10.27 -7.98
CA VAL A 214 -17.37 10.38 -6.59
C VAL A 214 -17.36 11.79 -6.03
N ARG A 215 -17.39 12.87 -6.87
CA ARG A 215 -17.22 14.27 -6.41
C ARG A 215 -18.25 14.71 -5.34
N ALA A 216 -19.43 14.09 -5.33
CA ALA A 216 -20.45 14.38 -4.34
C ALA A 216 -20.16 13.75 -2.98
N ALA A 217 -19.20 12.80 -2.89
CA ALA A 217 -18.91 12.10 -1.66
C ALA A 217 -18.39 13.04 -0.56
N GLU A 218 -18.75 12.74 0.67
CA GLU A 218 -18.24 13.43 1.86
C GLU A 218 -17.04 12.69 2.44
N PHE A 219 -17.12 11.36 2.45
CA PHE A 219 -16.14 10.49 3.06
C PHE A 219 -15.67 9.41 2.08
N LEU A 220 -14.43 9.00 2.28
CA LEU A 220 -13.84 7.85 1.63
C LEU A 220 -13.09 7.01 2.66
N LEU A 221 -13.29 5.70 2.61
CA LEU A 221 -12.53 4.71 3.37
C LEU A 221 -11.68 3.88 2.40
N ASN A 222 -10.41 3.75 2.72
CA ASN A 222 -9.39 3.02 1.94
C ASN A 222 -8.40 2.35 2.89
N GLU A 223 -7.39 1.72 2.35
CA GLU A 223 -6.20 1.24 3.07
C GLU A 223 -5.35 2.39 3.65
N GLY A 224 -4.24 2.03 4.33
CA GLY A 224 -3.28 2.99 4.90
C GLY A 224 -3.51 3.28 6.37
N GLY A 225 -4.30 2.45 7.04
CA GLY A 225 -4.41 2.39 8.49
C GLY A 225 -3.76 1.13 9.08
N LEU A 226 -3.87 0.94 10.37
CA LEU A 226 -3.32 -0.22 11.06
C LEU A 226 -4.10 -0.53 12.34
N THR A 227 -4.57 -1.77 12.48
CA THR A 227 -5.05 -2.31 13.76
C THR A 227 -4.03 -3.31 14.29
N ARG A 228 -3.36 -2.95 15.40
CA ARG A 228 -2.32 -3.80 16.00
C ARG A 228 -2.92 -4.68 17.09
N ALA A 229 -2.76 -5.99 16.95
CA ALA A 229 -3.07 -6.95 17.99
C ALA A 229 -2.00 -6.94 19.09
N LYS A 230 -2.41 -7.15 20.35
CA LYS A 230 -1.47 -7.35 21.47
C LYS A 230 -0.72 -8.66 21.30
N THR A 231 0.60 -8.63 21.46
CA THR A 231 1.41 -9.84 21.47
C THR A 231 0.99 -10.75 22.63
N GLY A 232 0.61 -12.00 22.34
CA GLY A 232 0.18 -13.00 23.33
C GLY A 232 -1.25 -12.81 23.89
N GLY A 233 -2.00 -11.78 23.41
CA GLY A 233 -3.39 -11.57 23.79
C GLY A 233 -4.33 -12.11 22.70
N GLN A 234 -5.12 -13.15 22.99
CA GLN A 234 -6.11 -13.71 22.06
C GLN A 234 -7.12 -12.61 21.66
N GLY A 235 -7.00 -12.07 20.44
CA GLY A 235 -7.93 -11.07 19.89
C GLY A 235 -7.90 -9.68 20.53
N ALA A 236 -7.02 -9.43 21.51
CA ALA A 236 -6.91 -8.10 22.12
C ALA A 236 -6.17 -7.13 21.19
N VAL A 237 -6.73 -5.93 20.98
CA VAL A 237 -6.14 -4.86 20.19
C VAL A 237 -5.38 -3.89 21.09
N GLU A 238 -4.16 -3.52 20.68
CA GLU A 238 -3.32 -2.53 21.36
C GLU A 238 -3.66 -1.13 20.89
N PHE A 239 -3.75 -0.92 19.55
CA PHE A 239 -4.18 0.35 19.01
C PHE A 239 -4.81 0.24 17.62
N TYR A 240 -5.63 1.25 17.31
CA TYR A 240 -6.14 1.58 15.97
C TYR A 240 -5.44 2.84 15.48
N GLY A 241 -4.68 2.71 14.41
CA GLY A 241 -4.09 3.83 13.69
C GLY A 241 -4.91 4.15 12.45
N VAL A 242 -5.53 5.32 12.42
CA VAL A 242 -6.34 5.77 11.28
C VAL A 242 -5.50 6.66 10.39
N GLY A 243 -5.31 6.27 9.13
CA GLY A 243 -4.58 7.07 8.13
C GLY A 243 -5.34 8.35 7.81
N THR A 244 -4.80 9.50 8.18
CA THR A 244 -5.39 10.82 7.86
C THR A 244 -4.59 11.57 6.81
N THR A 245 -3.34 11.22 6.63
CA THR A 245 -2.42 11.83 5.66
C THR A 245 -1.31 10.86 5.28
N GLU A 246 -0.57 11.20 4.24
CA GLU A 246 0.53 10.40 3.69
C GLU A 246 1.61 11.29 3.11
N LYS A 247 2.79 10.73 2.82
CA LYS A 247 3.83 11.46 2.10
C LYS A 247 3.52 11.47 0.60
N SER A 248 3.93 12.55 -0.08
CA SER A 248 3.79 12.62 -1.54
C SER A 248 4.99 12.00 -2.23
N PRO A 249 4.80 11.11 -3.22
CA PRO A 249 5.89 10.70 -4.10
C PRO A 249 6.35 11.88 -4.96
N PHE A 250 7.67 11.99 -5.13
CA PHE A 250 8.30 13.01 -5.93
C PHE A 250 9.50 12.40 -6.65
N TRP A 251 9.22 11.56 -7.64
CA TRP A 251 10.24 10.85 -8.39
C TRP A 251 10.99 11.78 -9.34
N LEU A 252 12.31 11.62 -9.38
CA LEU A 252 13.20 12.50 -10.14
C LEU A 252 14.12 11.70 -11.05
N ASP A 253 14.22 12.13 -12.31
CA ASP A 253 15.27 11.74 -13.24
C ASP A 253 16.49 12.63 -13.07
N VAL A 254 17.63 12.01 -12.81
CA VAL A 254 18.94 12.69 -12.74
C VAL A 254 19.75 12.30 -13.95
N THR A 255 20.17 13.27 -14.75
CA THR A 255 20.91 13.04 -16.00
C THR A 255 22.22 13.81 -15.99
N ALA A 256 23.32 13.09 -16.10
CA ALA A 256 24.64 13.65 -16.33
C ALA A 256 25.03 13.51 -17.81
N ARG A 257 25.62 14.56 -18.39
CA ARG A 257 26.11 14.62 -19.76
C ARG A 257 27.61 14.87 -19.80
N GLY A 258 28.28 14.36 -20.86
CA GLY A 258 29.71 14.57 -21.09
C GLY A 258 30.18 13.96 -22.38
N THR A 259 31.52 13.92 -22.57
CA THR A 259 32.14 13.43 -23.80
C THR A 259 32.18 11.92 -23.80
N ALA A 260 31.64 11.32 -24.87
CA ALA A 260 31.73 9.90 -25.12
C ALA A 260 33.16 9.52 -25.57
N GLY A 261 33.57 8.27 -25.28
CA GLY A 261 34.89 7.84 -25.67
C GLY A 261 35.21 6.37 -25.42
N HIS A 262 36.43 5.98 -25.72
CA HIS A 262 36.94 4.63 -25.44
C HIS A 262 37.39 4.56 -23.97
N GLY A 263 36.97 3.51 -23.24
CA GLY A 263 37.28 3.34 -21.81
C GLY A 263 38.76 3.36 -21.45
N SER A 264 39.67 2.99 -22.39
CA SER A 264 41.11 3.09 -22.17
C SER A 264 41.68 4.52 -22.25
N ARG A 265 40.85 5.49 -22.63
CA ARG A 265 41.20 6.92 -22.70
C ARG A 265 40.21 7.74 -21.87
N PRO A 266 40.32 7.70 -20.54
CA PRO A 266 39.37 8.38 -19.65
C PRO A 266 39.29 9.88 -19.94
N THR A 267 38.08 10.41 -20.09
CA THR A 267 37.82 11.84 -20.23
C THR A 267 37.58 12.50 -18.88
N ALA A 268 37.95 13.75 -18.71
CA ALA A 268 37.77 14.49 -17.46
C ALA A 268 36.28 14.74 -17.13
N ASP A 269 35.44 14.79 -18.18
CA ASP A 269 34.02 15.07 -18.10
C ASP A 269 33.13 13.81 -18.25
N ASN A 270 33.70 12.62 -17.96
CA ASN A 270 32.98 11.34 -18.02
C ASN A 270 31.64 11.43 -17.27
N PRO A 271 30.47 11.24 -17.95
CA PRO A 271 29.14 11.41 -17.34
C PRO A 271 28.89 10.44 -16.20
N VAL A 272 29.43 9.22 -16.26
CA VAL A 272 29.26 8.23 -15.19
C VAL A 272 29.96 8.71 -13.92
N HIS A 273 31.16 9.26 -14.02
CA HIS A 273 31.88 9.82 -12.87
C HIS A 273 31.18 11.07 -12.31
N ARG A 274 30.59 11.92 -13.17
CA ARG A 274 29.78 13.06 -12.73
C ARG A 274 28.56 12.61 -11.95
N LEU A 275 27.82 11.64 -12.51
CA LEU A 275 26.63 11.09 -11.88
C LEU A 275 26.95 10.49 -10.51
N ILE A 276 28.02 9.68 -10.40
CA ILE A 276 28.47 9.09 -9.13
C ILE A 276 28.73 10.19 -8.10
N ARG A 277 29.47 11.24 -8.45
CA ARG A 277 29.75 12.36 -7.52
C ARG A 277 28.49 13.11 -7.11
N ALA A 278 27.55 13.33 -8.03
CA ALA A 278 26.27 13.96 -7.75
C ALA A 278 25.43 13.13 -6.77
N LEU A 279 25.30 11.82 -7.07
CA LEU A 279 24.54 10.91 -6.24
C LEU A 279 25.17 10.68 -4.87
N ASN A 280 26.50 10.68 -4.77
CA ASN A 280 27.19 10.61 -3.48
C ASN A 280 26.81 11.80 -2.59
N ARG A 281 26.84 13.02 -3.11
CA ARG A 281 26.41 14.21 -2.37
C ARG A 281 24.95 14.13 -1.91
N VAL A 282 24.07 13.62 -2.77
CA VAL A 282 22.65 13.42 -2.43
C VAL A 282 22.49 12.35 -1.35
N SER A 283 23.24 11.24 -1.43
CA SER A 283 23.14 10.13 -0.47
C SER A 283 23.67 10.50 0.93
N GLU A 284 24.66 11.38 1.00
CA GLU A 284 25.21 11.90 2.26
C GLU A 284 24.39 13.03 2.86
N TRP A 285 23.54 13.68 2.06
CA TRP A 285 22.72 14.77 2.52
C TRP A 285 21.63 14.32 3.49
N LYS A 286 21.71 14.78 4.72
CA LYS A 286 20.68 14.58 5.74
C LYS A 286 19.63 15.68 5.61
N THR A 287 18.47 15.36 5.02
CA THR A 287 17.36 16.31 4.96
C THR A 287 16.96 16.76 6.37
N PRO A 288 16.51 18.01 6.56
CA PRO A 288 16.08 18.52 7.85
C PRO A 288 15.00 17.66 8.51
N LEU A 289 15.01 17.58 9.85
CA LEU A 289 13.90 17.01 10.60
C LEU A 289 12.75 18.02 10.68
N ILE A 290 11.55 17.59 10.36
CA ILE A 290 10.34 18.39 10.32
C ILE A 290 9.26 17.67 11.13
N VAL A 291 8.75 18.33 12.16
CA VAL A 291 7.64 17.81 12.97
C VAL A 291 6.34 18.40 12.43
N THR A 292 5.60 17.59 11.65
CA THR A 292 4.27 17.97 11.18
C THR A 292 3.24 17.85 12.31
N PRO A 293 2.11 18.59 12.26
CA PRO A 293 1.05 18.47 13.27
C PRO A 293 0.50 17.03 13.40
N ALA A 294 0.38 16.31 12.28
CA ALA A 294 -0.08 14.91 12.28
C ALA A 294 0.89 14.01 13.07
N VAL A 295 2.20 14.13 12.81
CA VAL A 295 3.22 13.33 13.50
C VAL A 295 3.29 13.69 14.99
N GLU A 296 3.23 14.97 15.33
CA GLU A 296 3.23 15.40 16.72
C GLU A 296 2.06 14.82 17.51
N ARG A 297 0.85 14.84 16.94
CA ARG A 297 -0.35 14.26 17.54
C ARG A 297 -0.18 12.76 17.72
N SER A 298 0.14 12.06 16.64
CA SER A 298 0.32 10.60 16.61
C SER A 298 1.39 10.13 17.61
N PHE A 299 2.54 10.81 17.69
CA PHE A 299 3.62 10.43 18.60
C PHE A 299 3.24 10.65 20.06
N ARG A 300 2.56 11.75 20.37
CA ARG A 300 2.06 12.00 21.74
C ARG A 300 1.08 10.90 22.18
N ASP A 301 0.19 10.48 21.29
CA ASP A 301 -0.76 9.41 21.58
C ASP A 301 -0.02 8.07 21.77
N LEU A 302 0.90 7.70 20.87
CA LEU A 302 1.71 6.48 20.95
C LEU A 302 2.59 6.44 22.21
N ALA A 303 3.04 7.58 22.71
CA ALA A 303 3.79 7.63 23.97
C ALA A 303 2.99 7.07 25.15
N THR A 304 1.66 7.09 25.10
CA THR A 304 0.82 6.57 26.19
C THR A 304 0.88 5.04 26.35
N ILE A 305 1.24 4.34 25.26
CA ILE A 305 1.34 2.87 25.24
C ILE A 305 2.80 2.38 25.05
N GLU A 306 3.75 3.29 24.82
CA GLU A 306 5.17 2.95 24.65
C GLU A 306 5.77 2.41 25.96
N ARG A 307 6.48 1.28 25.88
CA ARG A 307 7.07 0.61 27.03
C ARG A 307 8.48 1.09 27.37
N ASP A 308 9.27 1.42 26.34
CA ASP A 308 10.59 2.01 26.54
C ASP A 308 10.44 3.43 27.09
N THR A 309 10.92 3.66 28.30
CA THR A 309 10.78 4.95 28.99
C THR A 309 11.54 6.09 28.30
N THR A 310 12.63 5.75 27.60
CA THR A 310 13.42 6.73 26.84
C THR A 310 12.68 7.13 25.57
N VAL A 311 12.20 6.16 24.82
CA VAL A 311 11.38 6.41 23.61
C VAL A 311 10.09 7.12 23.99
N ARG A 312 9.40 6.67 25.05
CA ARG A 312 8.20 7.34 25.58
C ARG A 312 8.43 8.83 25.82
N ARG A 313 9.52 9.19 26.48
CA ARG A 313 9.87 10.59 26.73
C ARG A 313 10.06 11.38 25.43
N TRP A 314 10.75 10.80 24.45
CA TRP A 314 10.95 11.46 23.13
C TRP A 314 9.65 11.67 22.37
N LEU A 315 8.78 10.66 22.36
CA LEU A 315 7.49 10.73 21.67
C LEU A 315 6.53 11.70 22.37
N SER A 316 6.59 11.83 23.71
CA SER A 316 5.73 12.74 24.47
C SER A 316 5.97 14.23 24.13
N ASP A 317 7.21 14.60 23.81
CA ASP A 317 7.59 15.94 23.32
C ASP A 317 8.58 15.82 22.18
N ILE A 318 8.06 15.49 21.02
CA ILE A 318 8.88 15.30 19.82
C ILE A 318 9.57 16.59 19.38
N ARG A 319 8.98 17.78 19.65
CA ARG A 319 9.61 19.06 19.32
C ARG A 319 10.85 19.34 20.15
N ALA A 320 10.85 18.95 21.40
CA ALA A 320 12.06 18.98 22.22
C ALA A 320 13.05 17.88 21.81
N ALA A 321 12.57 16.67 21.55
CA ALA A 321 13.40 15.53 21.17
C ALA A 321 14.22 15.76 19.88
N VAL A 322 13.66 16.41 18.85
CA VAL A 322 14.40 16.70 17.61
C VAL A 322 15.50 17.76 17.77
N ARG A 323 15.61 18.39 18.96
CA ARG A 323 16.71 19.33 19.31
C ARG A 323 17.80 18.66 20.14
N ASP A 324 17.53 17.46 20.66
CA ASP A 324 18.49 16.68 21.44
C ASP A 324 19.20 15.66 20.54
N SER A 325 20.54 15.71 20.52
CA SER A 325 21.34 14.89 19.62
C SER A 325 21.25 13.37 19.92
N ALA A 326 21.02 12.97 21.18
CA ALA A 326 20.85 11.59 21.55
C ALA A 326 19.47 11.06 21.12
N ALA A 327 18.44 11.86 21.34
CA ALA A 327 17.08 11.56 20.86
C ALA A 327 17.01 11.48 19.33
N VAL A 328 17.65 12.42 18.62
CA VAL A 328 17.75 12.40 17.16
C VAL A 328 18.41 11.10 16.68
N ARG A 329 19.55 10.70 17.25
CA ARG A 329 20.18 9.43 16.87
C ARG A 329 19.27 8.22 17.12
N GLY A 330 18.63 8.18 18.31
CA GLY A 330 17.70 7.08 18.65
C GLY A 330 16.50 7.02 17.72
N LEU A 331 15.81 8.14 17.51
CA LEU A 331 14.62 8.21 16.63
C LEU A 331 14.98 7.91 15.17
N THR A 332 16.08 8.44 14.65
CA THR A 332 16.47 8.24 13.25
C THR A 332 17.14 6.88 12.97
N SER A 333 17.47 6.09 13.99
CA SER A 333 17.89 4.70 13.82
C SER A 333 16.70 3.77 13.54
N ASP A 334 15.49 4.14 13.93
CA ASP A 334 14.26 3.48 13.51
C ASP A 334 13.84 4.02 12.15
N LEU A 335 13.68 3.13 11.17
CA LEU A 335 13.37 3.51 9.78
C LEU A 335 12.02 4.20 9.65
N THR A 336 11.03 3.81 10.46
CA THR A 336 9.70 4.39 10.47
C THR A 336 9.72 5.80 11.03
N TYR A 337 10.29 5.99 12.22
CA TYR A 337 10.38 7.33 12.80
C TYR A 337 11.22 8.27 11.94
N ASN A 338 12.33 7.77 11.37
CA ASN A 338 13.14 8.56 10.44
C ASN A 338 12.33 9.00 9.21
N ALA A 339 11.53 8.11 8.63
CA ALA A 339 10.70 8.43 7.46
C ALA A 339 9.58 9.42 7.80
N LEU A 340 8.98 9.32 9.00
CA LEU A 340 7.93 10.24 9.45
C LEU A 340 8.41 11.64 9.81
N LEU A 341 9.70 11.78 10.12
CA LEU A 341 10.29 13.04 10.58
C LEU A 341 11.05 13.83 9.50
N ARG A 342 11.17 13.33 8.27
CA ARG A 342 11.88 14.07 7.19
C ARG A 342 11.39 13.70 5.80
N ASN A 343 11.71 14.55 4.82
CA ASN A 343 11.67 14.16 3.43
C ASN A 343 12.72 13.07 3.19
N THR A 344 12.33 11.94 2.61
CA THR A 344 13.25 10.81 2.38
C THR A 344 13.68 10.77 0.92
N ILE A 345 14.91 10.29 0.71
CA ILE A 345 15.52 10.15 -0.62
C ILE A 345 16.10 8.75 -0.72
N SER A 346 15.76 8.05 -1.80
CA SER A 346 16.32 6.76 -2.15
C SER A 346 16.76 6.75 -3.62
N ILE A 347 17.98 6.33 -3.90
CA ILE A 347 18.44 6.13 -5.27
C ILE A 347 17.96 4.74 -5.68
N THR A 348 17.03 4.66 -6.64
CA THR A 348 16.35 3.41 -7.01
C THR A 348 16.73 2.90 -8.40
N GLY A 349 17.29 3.75 -9.24
CA GLY A 349 17.73 3.38 -10.58
C GLY A 349 19.07 3.98 -10.95
N LEU A 350 19.89 3.23 -11.70
CA LEU A 350 21.19 3.68 -12.19
C LEU A 350 21.48 3.08 -13.56
N LYS A 351 21.86 3.94 -14.54
CA LYS A 351 22.19 3.51 -15.89
C LYS A 351 23.37 4.30 -16.42
N GLY A 352 24.40 3.57 -16.86
CA GLY A 352 25.58 4.11 -17.54
C GLY A 352 25.75 3.49 -18.93
N SER A 353 26.97 3.01 -19.25
CA SER A 353 27.21 2.27 -20.48
C SER A 353 26.69 0.84 -20.40
N ASN A 354 26.22 0.32 -21.54
CA ASN A 354 25.93 -1.10 -21.73
C ASN A 354 27.11 -1.91 -22.30
N LYS A 355 28.30 -1.26 -22.47
CA LYS A 355 29.53 -1.90 -22.95
C LYS A 355 30.70 -1.53 -22.04
N THR A 356 31.53 -2.51 -21.71
CA THR A 356 32.65 -2.38 -20.77
C THR A 356 33.72 -1.39 -21.17
N ASN A 357 33.93 -1.22 -22.48
CA ASN A 357 35.01 -0.40 -23.06
C ASN A 357 34.53 0.96 -23.63
N VAL A 358 33.29 1.37 -23.32
CA VAL A 358 32.70 2.62 -23.85
C VAL A 358 32.36 3.56 -22.72
N ILE A 359 32.83 4.81 -22.81
CA ILE A 359 32.31 5.94 -22.00
C ILE A 359 31.06 6.45 -22.71
N PRO A 360 29.88 6.40 -22.09
CA PRO A 360 28.63 6.84 -22.73
C PRO A 360 28.57 8.37 -22.76
N PRO A 361 27.80 9.01 -23.66
CA PRO A 361 27.60 10.46 -23.65
C PRO A 361 26.63 10.91 -22.54
N VAL A 362 25.86 9.98 -21.99
CA VAL A 362 24.83 10.23 -20.96
C VAL A 362 24.85 9.12 -19.93
N ALA A 363 24.72 9.47 -18.67
CA ALA A 363 24.42 8.55 -17.57
C ALA A 363 23.20 9.08 -16.80
N THR A 364 22.34 8.17 -16.35
CA THR A 364 21.06 8.52 -15.69
C THR A 364 20.88 7.79 -14.38
N ALA A 365 20.15 8.39 -13.47
CA ALA A 365 19.65 7.75 -12.25
C ALA A 365 18.18 8.14 -11.99
N VAL A 366 17.51 7.31 -11.24
CA VAL A 366 16.19 7.59 -10.68
C VAL A 366 16.32 7.74 -9.17
N ILE A 367 15.68 8.78 -8.64
CA ILE A 367 15.61 9.04 -7.21
C ILE A 367 14.14 9.02 -6.80
N ASP A 368 13.79 8.16 -5.85
CA ASP A 368 12.51 8.18 -5.16
C ASP A 368 12.63 9.14 -3.98
N VAL A 369 11.95 10.27 -4.08
CA VAL A 369 11.77 11.24 -3.00
C VAL A 369 10.35 11.11 -2.46
N ARG A 370 10.23 11.13 -1.12
CA ARG A 370 8.92 11.18 -0.44
C ARG A 370 8.85 12.43 0.42
N LEU A 371 7.99 13.36 0.04
CA LEU A 371 7.83 14.66 0.72
C LEU A 371 6.80 14.57 1.84
N LEU A 372 7.10 15.17 2.96
CA LEU A 372 6.15 15.36 4.07
C LEU A 372 4.98 16.27 3.64
N PRO A 373 3.80 16.14 4.27
CA PRO A 373 2.70 17.07 4.06
C PRO A 373 3.12 18.54 4.26
N GLY A 374 2.62 19.40 3.37
CA GLY A 374 2.91 20.83 3.41
C GLY A 374 4.27 21.24 2.84
N GLN A 375 5.06 20.29 2.31
CA GLN A 375 6.31 20.63 1.62
C GLN A 375 6.04 21.09 0.19
N ASP A 376 6.81 22.08 -0.27
CA ASP A 376 6.78 22.56 -1.65
C ASP A 376 7.75 21.73 -2.52
N PRO A 377 7.26 20.96 -3.51
CA PRO A 377 8.11 20.18 -4.39
C PRO A 377 9.11 21.02 -5.19
N ALA A 378 8.76 22.24 -5.59
CA ALA A 378 9.64 23.10 -6.37
C ALA A 378 10.82 23.61 -5.52
N ALA A 379 10.54 23.99 -4.27
CA ALA A 379 11.57 24.40 -3.32
C ALA A 379 12.52 23.22 -3.02
N PHE A 380 11.98 22.01 -2.83
CA PHE A 380 12.80 20.82 -2.56
C PHE A 380 13.64 20.41 -3.78
N LEU A 381 13.12 20.55 -5.00
CA LEU A 381 13.89 20.34 -6.24
C LEU A 381 15.10 21.29 -6.30
N ALA A 382 14.88 22.56 -5.99
CA ALA A 382 15.97 23.56 -5.96
C ALA A 382 17.07 23.19 -4.93
N GLU A 383 16.68 22.63 -3.77
CA GLU A 383 17.65 22.15 -2.79
C GLU A 383 18.46 20.96 -3.30
N ILE A 384 17.82 19.97 -3.94
CA ILE A 384 18.53 18.83 -4.56
C ILE A 384 19.52 19.31 -5.60
N VAL A 385 19.13 20.23 -6.49
CA VAL A 385 20.02 20.82 -7.51
C VAL A 385 21.21 21.52 -6.86
N ARG A 386 20.99 22.27 -5.78
CA ARG A 386 22.04 22.92 -5.01
C ARG A 386 23.00 21.90 -4.36
N VAL A 387 22.48 20.81 -3.80
CA VAL A 387 23.29 19.72 -3.22
C VAL A 387 24.13 19.03 -4.27
N ILE A 388 23.56 18.76 -5.45
CA ILE A 388 24.30 18.19 -6.59
C ILE A 388 25.46 19.11 -7.04
N GLY A 389 25.26 20.42 -7.11
CA GLY A 389 26.30 21.41 -7.34
C GLY A 389 27.12 21.20 -8.62
N ASP A 390 26.52 20.63 -9.67
CA ASP A 390 27.14 20.41 -10.99
C ASP A 390 26.15 20.78 -12.09
N THR A 391 26.41 21.86 -12.83
CA THR A 391 25.53 22.38 -13.88
C THR A 391 25.37 21.48 -15.10
N ALA A 392 26.25 20.49 -15.27
CA ALA A 392 26.15 19.45 -16.31
C ALA A 392 25.30 18.25 -15.88
N VAL A 393 24.73 18.30 -14.66
CA VAL A 393 23.78 17.34 -14.15
C VAL A 393 22.42 18.03 -14.07
N THR A 394 21.44 17.49 -14.80
CA THR A 394 20.06 17.98 -14.78
C THR A 394 19.17 17.09 -13.92
N VAL A 395 18.23 17.69 -13.18
CA VAL A 395 17.24 16.96 -12.39
C VAL A 395 15.86 17.36 -12.90
N LYS A 396 15.01 16.36 -13.19
CA LYS A 396 13.65 16.58 -13.69
C LYS A 396 12.66 15.69 -12.97
N PRO A 397 11.49 16.22 -12.55
CA PRO A 397 10.39 15.39 -12.06
C PRO A 397 9.85 14.46 -13.15
N GLN A 398 9.44 13.24 -12.76
CA GLN A 398 8.85 12.23 -13.66
C GLN A 398 7.35 12.43 -13.89
N GLY A 399 6.68 13.28 -13.17
CA GLY A 399 5.23 13.47 -13.28
C GLY A 399 4.75 14.76 -12.64
N PRO A 400 3.43 14.94 -12.56
CA PRO A 400 2.86 16.07 -11.87
C PRO A 400 3.21 16.02 -10.37
N ASN A 401 3.51 17.18 -9.80
CA ASN A 401 3.94 17.30 -8.43
C ASN A 401 2.84 17.96 -7.60
N TRP A 402 2.61 17.44 -6.41
CA TRP A 402 1.63 17.97 -5.48
C TRP A 402 2.05 17.76 -4.03
N SER A 403 1.54 18.62 -3.15
CA SER A 403 1.69 18.44 -1.71
C SER A 403 0.61 17.52 -1.18
N ALA A 404 0.95 16.66 -0.23
CA ALA A 404 -0.03 15.86 0.49
C ALA A 404 -0.93 16.74 1.35
N THR A 405 -2.19 16.33 1.46
CA THR A 405 -3.22 16.96 2.29
C THR A 405 -3.60 16.06 3.45
N GLU A 406 -4.19 16.62 4.50
CA GLU A 406 -4.65 15.89 5.68
C GLU A 406 -6.17 15.95 5.80
N SER A 407 -6.82 14.83 6.10
CA SER A 407 -8.23 14.75 6.42
C SER A 407 -8.47 15.15 7.88
N SER A 408 -9.51 15.96 8.12
CA SER A 408 -9.84 16.43 9.48
C SER A 408 -10.29 15.29 10.40
N THR A 409 -9.89 15.32 11.66
CA THR A 409 -10.33 14.41 12.71
C THR A 409 -11.69 14.82 13.34
N GLU A 410 -12.23 15.98 12.96
CA GLU A 410 -13.48 16.54 13.51
C GLU A 410 -14.73 16.13 12.71
N THR A 411 -14.63 15.10 11.86
CA THR A 411 -15.73 14.63 11.02
C THR A 411 -16.60 13.58 11.70
N GLU A 412 -17.82 13.39 11.18
CA GLU A 412 -18.73 12.31 11.59
C GLU A 412 -18.07 10.93 11.42
N MET A 413 -17.37 10.74 10.29
CA MET A 413 -16.69 9.47 9.98
C MET A 413 -15.58 9.16 10.98
N PHE A 414 -14.69 10.10 11.28
CA PHE A 414 -13.60 9.86 12.23
C PHE A 414 -14.14 9.57 13.64
N ARG A 415 -15.21 10.28 14.06
CA ARG A 415 -15.90 10.00 15.34
C ARG A 415 -16.54 8.61 15.34
N ALA A 416 -17.12 8.17 14.22
CA ALA A 416 -17.69 6.83 14.09
C ALA A 416 -16.62 5.74 14.21
N ILE A 417 -15.50 5.87 13.50
CA ILE A 417 -14.34 4.97 13.58
C ILE A 417 -13.89 4.85 15.06
N THR A 418 -13.68 5.99 15.71
CA THR A 418 -13.24 6.03 17.11
C THR A 418 -14.25 5.37 18.05
N ALA A 419 -15.54 5.63 17.85
CA ALA A 419 -16.59 5.08 18.70
C ALA A 419 -16.73 3.56 18.56
N VAL A 420 -16.61 3.03 17.33
CA VAL A 420 -16.66 1.59 17.07
C VAL A 420 -15.42 0.90 17.65
N ALA A 421 -14.22 1.45 17.40
CA ALA A 421 -12.98 0.93 17.94
C ALA A 421 -13.00 0.82 19.48
N ARG A 422 -13.40 1.88 20.16
CA ARG A 422 -13.52 1.91 21.63
C ARG A 422 -14.61 0.99 22.17
N ARG A 423 -15.70 0.78 21.43
CA ARG A 423 -16.74 -0.16 21.83
C ARG A 423 -16.25 -1.60 21.74
N GLN A 424 -15.57 -1.96 20.64
CA GLN A 424 -15.05 -3.32 20.44
C GLN A 424 -13.84 -3.60 21.33
N HIS A 425 -12.98 -2.61 21.56
CA HIS A 425 -11.75 -2.73 22.34
C HIS A 425 -11.54 -1.49 23.24
N PRO A 426 -12.22 -1.43 24.42
CA PRO A 426 -12.23 -0.23 25.29
C PRO A 426 -10.85 0.22 25.77
N GLN A 427 -9.86 -0.70 25.79
CA GLN A 427 -8.49 -0.41 26.23
C GLN A 427 -7.54 -0.07 25.07
N ALA A 428 -8.02 -0.14 23.82
CA ALA A 428 -7.19 0.18 22.67
C ALA A 428 -7.03 1.70 22.51
N LEU A 429 -5.82 2.13 22.23
CA LEU A 429 -5.56 3.49 21.76
C LEU A 429 -6.19 3.67 20.39
N VAL A 430 -6.84 4.80 20.13
CA VAL A 430 -7.23 5.24 18.78
C VAL A 430 -6.49 6.52 18.46
N THR A 431 -5.66 6.50 17.43
CA THR A 431 -4.83 7.64 17.02
C THR A 431 -4.82 7.81 15.51
N THR A 432 -4.32 8.95 15.04
CA THR A 432 -4.08 9.19 13.62
C THR A 432 -2.73 8.60 13.20
N LEU A 433 -2.61 8.22 11.91
CA LEU A 433 -1.35 7.86 11.29
C LEU A 433 -1.07 8.77 10.10
N MET A 434 0.21 9.08 9.91
CA MET A 434 0.75 9.53 8.63
C MET A 434 1.43 8.33 7.98
N LEU A 435 0.99 7.96 6.78
CA LEU A 435 1.63 6.91 6.02
C LEU A 435 2.93 7.43 5.40
N ALA A 436 4.04 6.69 5.55
CA ALA A 436 5.30 7.02 4.89
C ALA A 436 5.29 6.69 3.39
N GLY A 437 4.37 5.82 2.97
CA GLY A 437 4.04 5.47 1.59
C GLY A 437 3.03 6.44 0.98
N PHE A 438 2.27 5.92 0.01
CA PHE A 438 1.28 6.63 -0.79
C PHE A 438 0.15 5.65 -1.08
N THR A 439 -1.08 6.14 -1.16
CA THR A 439 -2.28 5.36 -1.49
C THR A 439 -3.17 6.12 -2.47
N ASP A 440 -4.13 5.44 -3.04
CA ASP A 440 -5.16 6.02 -3.89
C ASP A 440 -5.98 7.14 -3.19
N SER A 441 -6.00 7.19 -1.86
CA SER A 441 -6.69 8.22 -1.07
C SER A 441 -6.26 9.65 -1.44
N HIS A 442 -5.02 9.82 -1.88
CA HIS A 442 -4.45 11.10 -2.26
C HIS A 442 -5.27 11.81 -3.34
N TYR A 443 -5.68 11.09 -4.39
CA TYR A 443 -6.44 11.68 -5.51
C TYR A 443 -7.76 12.26 -5.03
N PHE A 444 -8.44 11.57 -4.13
CA PHE A 444 -9.76 11.96 -3.62
C PHE A 444 -9.67 13.04 -2.53
N ARG A 445 -8.62 13.03 -1.68
CA ARG A 445 -8.35 14.15 -0.75
C ARG A 445 -8.18 15.47 -1.50
N ARG A 446 -7.50 15.46 -2.66
CA ARG A 446 -7.35 16.64 -3.52
C ARG A 446 -8.67 17.15 -4.09
N MET A 447 -9.67 16.29 -4.23
CA MET A 447 -11.03 16.67 -4.61
C MET A 447 -11.84 17.23 -3.42
N GLY A 448 -11.27 17.29 -2.22
CA GLY A 448 -11.93 17.75 -1.00
C GLY A 448 -12.75 16.67 -0.29
N ILE A 449 -12.57 15.39 -0.64
CA ILE A 449 -13.23 14.27 0.02
C ILE A 449 -12.39 13.86 1.25
N ALA A 450 -12.99 13.87 2.44
CA ALA A 450 -12.30 13.45 3.65
C ALA A 450 -12.04 11.93 3.60
N SER A 451 -10.78 11.54 3.34
CA SER A 451 -10.36 10.16 3.11
C SER A 451 -9.58 9.63 4.30
N TYR A 452 -10.00 8.47 4.82
CA TYR A 452 -9.39 7.81 5.97
C TYR A 452 -8.87 6.45 5.57
N GLY A 453 -7.58 6.19 5.89
CA GLY A 453 -6.98 4.88 5.79
C GLY A 453 -7.43 4.01 6.97
N LEU A 454 -8.01 2.85 6.66
CA LEU A 454 -8.30 1.83 7.65
C LEU A 454 -7.36 0.65 7.46
N GLY A 455 -7.11 -0.09 8.50
CA GLY A 455 -6.51 -1.40 8.48
C GLY A 455 -7.35 -2.21 9.45
N PRO A 456 -8.50 -2.73 9.01
CA PRO A 456 -9.55 -3.21 9.91
C PRO A 456 -9.18 -4.51 10.63
N PHE A 457 -8.06 -5.14 10.22
CA PHE A 457 -7.67 -6.46 10.69
C PHE A 457 -6.74 -6.35 11.89
N PRO A 458 -7.07 -6.97 13.05
CA PRO A 458 -6.13 -7.08 14.15
C PRO A 458 -4.93 -7.95 13.76
N LEU A 459 -3.82 -7.32 13.38
CA LEU A 459 -2.61 -7.99 12.91
C LEU A 459 -1.53 -7.97 13.99
N THR A 460 -0.81 -9.09 14.13
CA THR A 460 0.46 -9.13 14.86
C THR A 460 1.57 -8.54 13.98
N GLN A 461 2.71 -8.21 14.60
CA GLN A 461 3.89 -7.78 13.85
C GLN A 461 4.38 -8.85 12.84
N ALA A 462 4.16 -10.13 13.15
CA ALA A 462 4.54 -11.23 12.26
C ALA A 462 3.63 -11.26 11.02
N ASP A 463 2.32 -11.08 11.20
CA ASP A 463 1.36 -11.07 10.08
C ASP A 463 1.61 -9.89 9.14
N SER A 464 1.87 -8.70 9.70
CA SER A 464 2.12 -7.47 8.90
C SER A 464 3.36 -7.58 7.98
N ARG A 465 4.31 -8.47 8.27
CA ARG A 465 5.47 -8.71 7.39
C ARG A 465 5.11 -9.38 6.07
N GLY A 466 3.89 -9.93 5.96
CA GLY A 466 3.38 -10.53 4.73
C GLY A 466 3.10 -9.51 3.61
N VAL A 467 2.81 -8.27 3.95
CA VAL A 467 2.58 -7.19 2.97
C VAL A 467 3.80 -7.05 2.07
N HIS A 468 3.63 -7.18 0.75
CA HIS A 468 4.70 -7.25 -0.27
C HIS A 468 5.74 -8.37 -0.03
N GLY A 469 5.61 -9.15 1.05
CA GLY A 469 6.50 -10.27 1.39
C GLY A 469 6.03 -11.59 0.78
N ASN A 470 6.73 -12.68 1.16
CA ASN A 470 6.29 -14.04 0.84
C ASN A 470 5.35 -14.56 1.93
N ASP A 471 4.56 -15.57 1.60
CA ASP A 471 3.61 -16.20 2.52
C ASP A 471 2.60 -15.24 3.13
N GLU A 472 2.18 -14.24 2.33
CA GLU A 472 1.12 -13.31 2.71
C GLU A 472 -0.16 -14.06 3.03
N ARG A 473 -0.78 -13.72 4.15
CA ARG A 473 -1.96 -14.40 4.65
C ARG A 473 -2.74 -13.53 5.62
N LEU A 474 -4.03 -13.75 5.67
CA LEU A 474 -4.94 -13.08 6.62
C LEU A 474 -5.62 -14.14 7.48
N SER A 475 -5.62 -13.98 8.82
CA SER A 475 -6.33 -14.92 9.67
C SER A 475 -7.84 -14.79 9.49
N VAL A 476 -8.55 -15.91 9.53
CA VAL A 476 -10.02 -15.97 9.41
C VAL A 476 -10.69 -15.13 10.50
N ASP A 477 -10.15 -15.15 11.71
CA ASP A 477 -10.68 -14.34 12.82
C ASP A 477 -10.45 -12.85 12.61
N ALA A 478 -9.29 -12.44 12.07
CA ALA A 478 -9.02 -11.04 11.75
C ALA A 478 -9.93 -10.56 10.60
N LEU A 479 -10.15 -11.38 9.57
CA LEU A 479 -11.07 -11.06 8.49
C LEU A 479 -12.49 -10.87 9.03
N ARG A 480 -12.98 -11.77 9.89
CA ARG A 480 -14.29 -11.64 10.55
C ARG A 480 -14.39 -10.36 11.36
N ALA A 481 -13.38 -10.06 12.15
CA ALA A 481 -13.30 -8.82 12.93
C ALA A 481 -13.33 -7.58 12.03
N GLY A 482 -12.59 -7.59 10.93
CA GLY A 482 -12.54 -6.51 9.95
C GLY A 482 -13.87 -6.27 9.25
N VAL A 483 -14.57 -7.33 8.81
CA VAL A 483 -15.91 -7.24 8.23
C VAL A 483 -16.88 -6.57 9.23
N ARG A 484 -16.87 -7.03 10.49
CA ARG A 484 -17.70 -6.43 11.55
C ARG A 484 -17.36 -4.97 11.77
N PHE A 485 -16.08 -4.62 11.84
CA PHE A 485 -15.62 -3.26 12.06
C PHE A 485 -16.09 -2.32 10.94
N TYR A 486 -15.86 -2.71 9.67
CA TYR A 486 -16.30 -1.92 8.51
C TYR A 486 -17.82 -1.71 8.51
N PHE A 487 -18.58 -2.80 8.66
CA PHE A 487 -20.03 -2.72 8.71
C PHE A 487 -20.52 -1.77 9.82
N GLU A 488 -19.99 -1.88 11.04
CA GLU A 488 -20.40 -1.06 12.16
C GLU A 488 -20.04 0.42 11.97
N VAL A 489 -18.87 0.73 11.40
CA VAL A 489 -18.43 2.10 11.07
C VAL A 489 -19.35 2.71 10.02
N VAL A 490 -19.53 2.01 8.89
CA VAL A 490 -20.33 2.52 7.76
C VAL A 490 -21.81 2.67 8.16
N SER A 491 -22.38 1.67 8.84
CA SER A 491 -23.78 1.73 9.31
C SER A 491 -24.01 2.91 10.24
N ARG A 492 -23.06 3.19 11.13
CA ARG A 492 -23.18 4.31 12.09
C ARG A 492 -23.25 5.68 11.41
N VAL A 493 -22.65 5.82 10.25
CA VAL A 493 -22.60 7.08 9.48
C VAL A 493 -23.69 7.12 8.41
N ALA A 494 -24.05 5.97 7.84
CA ALA A 494 -24.94 5.91 6.68
C ALA A 494 -26.40 5.58 7.01
N ALA A 495 -26.68 4.84 8.07
CA ALA A 495 -28.05 4.50 8.45
C ALA A 495 -28.82 5.72 8.99
N LYS A 496 -30.16 5.67 8.86
CA LYS A 496 -31.10 6.63 9.44
C LYS A 496 -31.24 6.49 10.94
#